data_9c5e189b04dcd8ee76536b40f460bc65
#
_entry.id   9c5e189b04dcd8ee76536b40f460bc65
#
_cell.length_a   1.000
_cell.length_b   1.000
_cell.length_c   1.000
_cell.angle_alpha   90.00
_cell.angle_beta   90.00
_cell.angle_gamma   90.00
#
_symmetry.space_group_name_H-M   'P 1'
#
loop_
_entity.id
_entity.type
_entity.pdbx_description
1 polymer ?
#
loop_
_entity_poly.entity_id
_entity_poly.type
_entity_poly.pdbx_seq_one_letter_code
_entity_poly.pdbx_strand_id
1 'polypeptide(L)'
;MLADERTIMKNGVQAILLVMCGLVMAVALVSAALKKGYYSPAELGSLRQAAPVELLPDSNYQASAYPVPPVDLTPGDGLQDVQIYCNTCHSPRYITMQPPLPPATWEAEVNKMNKTFGAAIPQEKTQKIIQYLQAHYTAETRKQ
;
A
#
# COMPACT_ATOMS: atom_id res chain seq x y z
N MET A 1 6.11 47.72 49.75
CA MET A 1 5.52 46.37 49.55
C MET A 1 4.67 46.27 48.27
N LEU A 2 3.83 47.22 47.89
CA LEU A 2 2.97 47.20 46.72
C LEU A 2 3.68 47.37 45.33
N ALA A 3 4.93 47.87 45.32
CA ALA A 3 5.67 48.03 44.04
C ALA A 3 6.27 46.72 43.51
N ASP A 4 6.56 45.78 44.40
CA ASP A 4 7.20 44.51 44.05
C ASP A 4 6.19 43.53 43.40
N GLU A 5 4.98 43.45 43.89
CA GLU A 5 3.92 42.61 43.32
C GLU A 5 3.55 43.00 41.88
N ARG A 6 3.54 44.29 41.54
CA ARG A 6 3.26 44.75 40.19
C ARG A 6 4.36 44.37 39.20
N THR A 7 5.60 44.36 39.66
CA THR A 7 6.75 43.99 38.84
C THR A 7 6.77 42.49 38.58
N ILE A 8 6.45 41.66 39.57
CA ILE A 8 6.34 40.20 39.44
C ILE A 8 5.21 39.84 38.50
N MET A 9 4.06 40.51 38.61
CA MET A 9 2.90 40.25 37.74
C MET A 9 3.17 40.66 36.28
N LYS A 10 3.85 41.79 36.03
CA LYS A 10 4.26 42.19 34.67
C LYS A 10 5.24 41.22 34.04
N ASN A 11 6.23 40.74 34.79
CA ASN A 11 7.20 39.78 34.30
C ASN A 11 6.55 38.41 34.02
N GLY A 12 5.59 37.98 34.83
CA GLY A 12 4.81 36.77 34.61
C GLY A 12 3.95 36.83 33.33
N VAL A 13 3.23 37.95 33.14
CA VAL A 13 2.42 38.15 31.92
C VAL A 13 3.30 38.22 30.67
N GLN A 14 4.46 38.89 30.77
CA GLN A 14 5.39 38.97 29.65
C GLN A 14 6.01 37.63 29.30
N ALA A 15 6.32 36.80 30.29
CA ALA A 15 6.78 35.43 30.07
C ALA A 15 5.71 34.55 29.40
N ILE A 16 4.46 34.65 29.84
CA ILE A 16 3.33 33.90 29.21
C ILE A 16 3.15 34.33 27.77
N LEU A 17 3.19 35.63 27.46
CA LEU A 17 3.07 36.12 26.08
C LEU A 17 4.19 35.62 25.19
N LEU A 18 5.42 35.56 25.67
CA LEU A 18 6.55 35.02 24.90
C LEU A 18 6.40 33.54 24.62
N VAL A 19 5.92 32.76 25.60
CA VAL A 19 5.66 31.32 25.41
C VAL A 19 4.54 31.12 24.39
N MET A 20 3.47 31.87 24.46
CA MET A 20 2.34 31.77 23.50
C MET A 20 2.78 32.18 22.09
N CYS A 21 3.55 33.25 21.93
CA CYS A 21 4.12 33.61 20.61
C CYS A 21 5.05 32.52 20.07
N GLY A 22 5.88 31.93 20.89
CA GLY A 22 6.75 30.81 20.51
C GLY A 22 5.97 29.61 20.03
N LEU A 23 4.88 29.27 20.71
CA LEU A 23 3.99 28.14 20.35
C LEU A 23 3.29 28.39 19.01
N VAL A 24 2.77 29.61 18.79
CA VAL A 24 2.13 29.99 17.53
C VAL A 24 3.13 29.92 16.37
N MET A 25 4.34 30.42 16.56
CA MET A 25 5.41 30.34 15.56
C MET A 25 5.81 28.88 15.25
N ALA A 26 5.91 28.04 16.26
CA ALA A 26 6.22 26.62 16.08
C ALA A 26 5.12 25.90 15.27
N VAL A 27 3.85 26.14 15.59
CA VAL A 27 2.72 25.58 14.84
C VAL A 27 2.71 26.07 13.39
N ALA A 28 3.01 27.34 13.15
CA ALA A 28 3.09 27.89 11.79
C ALA A 28 4.23 27.26 10.99
N LEU A 29 5.40 27.05 11.58
CA LEU A 29 6.53 26.40 10.93
C LEU A 29 6.27 24.93 10.61
N VAL A 30 5.65 24.18 11.55
CA VAL A 30 5.26 22.79 11.32
C VAL A 30 4.21 22.70 10.23
N SER A 31 3.22 23.60 10.22
CA SER A 31 2.19 23.64 9.17
C SER A 31 2.78 23.95 7.80
N ALA A 32 3.75 24.85 7.71
CA ALA A 32 4.45 25.17 6.48
C ALA A 32 5.32 23.99 5.99
N ALA A 33 5.99 23.28 6.91
CA ALA A 33 6.79 22.11 6.57
C ALA A 33 5.91 20.93 6.09
N LEU A 34 4.75 20.71 6.71
CA LEU A 34 3.81 19.67 6.31
C LEU A 34 3.18 19.97 4.93
N LYS A 35 2.94 21.25 4.60
CA LYS A 35 2.44 21.65 3.27
C LYS A 35 3.46 21.46 2.15
N LYS A 36 4.74 21.45 2.46
CA LYS A 36 5.83 21.35 1.47
C LYS A 36 5.91 19.97 0.79
N GLY A 37 5.26 18.97 1.34
CA GLY A 37 5.21 17.61 0.78
C GLY A 37 3.93 17.27 0.00
N TYR A 38 2.96 18.18 -0.07
CA TYR A 38 1.72 17.95 -0.82
C TYR A 38 1.79 18.64 -2.18
N TYR A 39 1.58 17.83 -3.23
CA TYR A 39 1.40 18.37 -4.58
C TYR A 39 0.19 19.31 -4.59
N SER A 40 0.34 20.47 -5.23
CA SER A 40 -0.79 21.37 -5.39
C SER A 40 -1.83 20.75 -6.34
N PRO A 41 -3.14 21.10 -6.20
CA PRO A 41 -4.15 20.65 -7.17
C PRO A 41 -3.82 21.02 -8.61
N ALA A 42 -3.06 22.09 -8.84
CA ALA A 42 -2.57 22.49 -10.15
C ALA A 42 -1.48 21.54 -10.69
N GLU A 43 -0.58 21.07 -9.84
CA GLU A 43 0.42 20.06 -10.22
C GLU A 43 -0.21 18.71 -10.50
N LEU A 44 -1.20 18.29 -9.70
CA LEU A 44 -1.99 17.08 -9.98
C LEU A 44 -2.81 17.20 -11.25
N GLY A 45 -3.31 18.40 -11.57
CA GLY A 45 -4.02 18.68 -12.82
C GLY A 45 -3.12 18.65 -14.05
N SER A 46 -1.85 19.03 -13.91
CA SER A 46 -0.86 18.96 -15.00
C SER A 46 -0.45 17.53 -15.34
N LEU A 47 -0.52 16.60 -14.38
CA LEU A 47 -0.29 15.17 -14.63
C LEU A 47 -1.44 14.51 -15.40
N ARG A 48 -2.57 15.19 -15.55
CA ARG A 48 -3.81 14.66 -16.18
C ARG A 48 -3.86 14.82 -17.69
N GLN A 49 -3.00 15.63 -18.27
CA GLN A 49 -2.88 15.79 -19.71
C GLN A 49 -1.50 15.28 -20.17
N ALA A 50 -1.36 13.96 -20.17
CA ALA A 50 -0.48 13.40 -21.19
C ALA A 50 -1.10 13.82 -22.54
N ALA A 51 -0.35 14.60 -23.32
CA ALA A 51 -0.76 14.90 -24.69
C ALA A 51 -1.16 13.56 -25.36
N PRO A 52 -2.21 13.53 -26.17
CA PRO A 52 -2.53 12.34 -26.94
C PRO A 52 -1.25 11.94 -27.66
N VAL A 53 -0.75 10.75 -27.36
CA VAL A 53 0.36 10.18 -28.12
C VAL A 53 -0.19 10.03 -29.52
N GLU A 54 0.22 10.90 -30.42
CA GLU A 54 -0.06 10.75 -31.83
C GLU A 54 0.56 9.43 -32.25
N LEU A 55 -0.27 8.40 -32.34
CA LEU A 55 0.16 7.08 -32.79
C LEU A 55 0.76 7.27 -34.18
N LEU A 56 2.04 7.01 -34.33
CA LEU A 56 2.70 7.00 -35.64
C LEU A 56 1.83 6.15 -36.57
N PRO A 57 1.45 6.64 -37.76
CA PRO A 57 0.52 5.94 -38.67
C PRO A 57 0.95 4.54 -39.07
N ASP A 58 2.22 4.19 -38.89
CA ASP A 58 2.79 2.85 -39.16
C ASP A 58 3.00 1.99 -37.90
N SER A 59 2.57 2.42 -36.72
CA SER A 59 2.70 1.57 -35.55
C SER A 59 1.60 0.51 -35.55
N ASN A 60 1.92 -0.70 -35.96
CA ASN A 60 1.10 -1.91 -35.72
C ASN A 60 1.02 -2.29 -34.23
N TYR A 61 1.25 -1.33 -33.34
CA TYR A 61 1.17 -1.54 -31.90
C TYR A 61 -0.29 -1.57 -31.45
N GLN A 62 -0.87 -2.74 -31.51
CA GLN A 62 -2.16 -3.01 -30.87
C GLN A 62 -1.92 -3.37 -29.41
N ALA A 63 -2.02 -2.42 -28.51
CA ALA A 63 -1.86 -2.63 -27.08
C ALA A 63 -2.87 -3.67 -26.51
N SER A 64 -3.96 -3.89 -27.22
CA SER A 64 -5.00 -4.87 -26.87
C SER A 64 -4.70 -6.31 -27.32
N ALA A 65 -3.64 -6.53 -28.11
CA ALA A 65 -3.40 -7.80 -28.78
C ALA A 65 -2.31 -8.66 -28.12
N TYR A 66 -1.86 -8.34 -26.93
CA TYR A 66 -1.01 -9.25 -26.19
C TYR A 66 -1.92 -10.24 -25.41
N PRO A 67 -2.19 -11.44 -25.95
CA PRO A 67 -2.89 -12.42 -25.17
C PRO A 67 -1.95 -12.80 -24.02
N VAL A 68 -2.23 -12.27 -22.83
CA VAL A 68 -1.58 -12.79 -21.63
C VAL A 68 -2.07 -14.25 -21.54
N PRO A 69 -1.19 -15.23 -21.75
CA PRO A 69 -1.65 -16.62 -21.71
C PRO A 69 -2.26 -16.90 -20.34
N PRO A 70 -3.39 -17.63 -20.30
CA PRO A 70 -3.99 -18.03 -19.04
C PRO A 70 -2.95 -18.77 -18.21
N VAL A 71 -2.90 -18.47 -16.93
CA VAL A 71 -2.01 -19.17 -16.00
C VAL A 71 -2.82 -20.30 -15.39
N ASP A 72 -2.51 -21.52 -15.82
CA ASP A 72 -3.09 -22.71 -15.24
C ASP A 72 -2.36 -23.04 -13.93
N LEU A 73 -3.07 -22.96 -12.84
CA LEU A 73 -2.60 -23.44 -11.55
C LEU A 73 -2.68 -24.97 -11.50
N THR A 74 -1.80 -25.59 -10.75
CA THR A 74 -1.75 -27.04 -10.59
C THR A 74 -3.10 -27.58 -10.07
N PRO A 75 -3.75 -28.56 -10.73
CA PRO A 75 -4.97 -29.16 -10.23
C PRO A 75 -4.77 -29.79 -8.84
N GLY A 76 -5.72 -29.56 -7.92
CA GLY A 76 -5.66 -30.11 -6.57
C GLY A 76 -6.74 -29.55 -5.65
N ASP A 77 -6.86 -30.14 -4.45
CA ASP A 77 -7.79 -29.62 -3.44
C ASP A 77 -7.34 -28.23 -3.01
N GLY A 78 -8.29 -27.28 -2.93
CA GLY A 78 -8.02 -25.87 -2.64
C GLY A 78 -7.83 -24.99 -3.88
N LEU A 79 -7.67 -25.52 -5.09
CA LEU A 79 -7.53 -24.73 -6.32
C LEU A 79 -8.70 -23.76 -6.51
N GLN A 80 -9.92 -24.22 -6.30
CA GLN A 80 -11.11 -23.39 -6.46
C GLN A 80 -11.11 -22.23 -5.44
N ASP A 81 -10.71 -22.49 -4.19
CA ASP A 81 -10.63 -21.48 -3.17
C ASP A 81 -9.55 -20.42 -3.53
N VAL A 82 -8.41 -20.85 -4.05
CA VAL A 82 -7.37 -19.93 -4.57
C VAL A 82 -7.93 -19.09 -5.73
N GLN A 83 -8.63 -19.67 -6.68
CA GLN A 83 -9.20 -18.95 -7.80
C GLN A 83 -10.26 -17.93 -7.37
N ILE A 84 -11.09 -18.26 -6.40
CA ILE A 84 -12.14 -17.36 -5.89
C ILE A 84 -11.54 -16.21 -5.09
N TYR A 85 -10.68 -16.50 -4.12
CA TYR A 85 -10.24 -15.49 -3.16
C TYR A 85 -8.98 -14.74 -3.60
N CYS A 86 -8.02 -15.39 -4.27
CA CYS A 86 -6.80 -14.70 -4.69
C CYS A 86 -7.00 -13.87 -5.96
N ASN A 87 -7.84 -14.31 -6.90
CA ASN A 87 -8.08 -13.57 -8.15
C ASN A 87 -8.88 -12.28 -7.97
N THR A 88 -9.41 -12.04 -6.80
CA THR A 88 -10.15 -10.82 -6.50
C THR A 88 -9.27 -9.57 -6.60
N CYS A 89 -7.99 -9.68 -6.23
CA CYS A 89 -7.08 -8.54 -6.15
C CYS A 89 -5.93 -8.61 -7.16
N HIS A 90 -5.48 -9.81 -7.54
CA HIS A 90 -4.35 -9.98 -8.46
C HIS A 90 -4.44 -11.30 -9.24
N SER A 91 -3.70 -11.38 -10.34
CA SER A 91 -3.67 -12.56 -11.19
C SER A 91 -3.01 -13.77 -10.49
N PRO A 92 -3.44 -15.02 -10.80
CA PRO A 92 -2.77 -16.25 -10.36
C PRO A 92 -1.28 -16.31 -10.76
N ARG A 93 -0.88 -15.55 -11.76
CA ARG A 93 0.52 -15.39 -12.14
C ARG A 93 1.40 -14.94 -10.97
N TYR A 94 0.82 -14.22 -10.01
CA TYR A 94 1.53 -13.81 -8.79
C TYR A 94 2.04 -15.01 -7.97
N ILE A 95 1.32 -16.13 -7.99
CA ILE A 95 1.72 -17.38 -7.34
C ILE A 95 2.84 -18.07 -8.16
N THR A 96 2.65 -18.17 -9.47
CA THR A 96 3.58 -18.91 -10.33
C THR A 96 4.90 -18.19 -10.59
N MET A 97 4.93 -16.85 -10.44
CA MET A 97 6.14 -16.03 -10.59
C MET A 97 6.96 -15.93 -9.30
N GLN A 98 6.41 -16.31 -8.15
CA GLN A 98 7.19 -16.33 -6.91
C GLN A 98 8.31 -17.37 -7.02
N PRO A 99 9.48 -17.13 -6.42
CA PRO A 99 10.44 -18.19 -6.20
C PRO A 99 9.79 -19.29 -5.33
N PRO A 100 10.27 -20.54 -5.39
CA PRO A 100 9.77 -21.60 -4.52
C PRO A 100 9.94 -21.21 -3.04
N LEU A 101 8.85 -20.87 -2.39
CA LEU A 101 8.84 -20.40 -1.01
C LEU A 101 8.75 -21.57 -0.03
N PRO A 102 9.39 -21.48 1.15
CA PRO A 102 9.17 -22.44 2.22
C PRO A 102 7.71 -22.50 2.67
N PRO A 103 7.21 -23.63 3.18
CA PRO A 103 5.82 -23.77 3.63
C PRO A 103 5.37 -22.69 4.61
N ALA A 104 6.23 -22.35 5.59
CA ALA A 104 5.93 -21.31 6.57
C ALA A 104 5.79 -19.91 5.95
N THR A 105 6.50 -19.65 4.85
CA THR A 105 6.38 -18.37 4.13
C THR A 105 5.05 -18.27 3.41
N TRP A 106 4.56 -19.36 2.79
CA TRP A 106 3.22 -19.38 2.19
C TRP A 106 2.13 -19.12 3.22
N GLU A 107 2.25 -19.72 4.41
CA GLU A 107 1.31 -19.45 5.52
C GLU A 107 1.34 -17.99 5.94
N ALA A 108 2.54 -17.40 6.08
CA ALA A 108 2.71 -16.00 6.45
C ALA A 108 2.11 -15.06 5.40
N GLU A 109 2.32 -15.33 4.11
CA GLU A 109 1.80 -14.50 3.02
C GLU A 109 0.27 -14.56 2.93
N VAL A 110 -0.36 -15.72 3.04
CA VAL A 110 -1.82 -15.85 3.03
C VAL A 110 -2.44 -15.14 4.25
N ASN A 111 -1.84 -15.32 5.43
CA ASN A 111 -2.28 -14.61 6.64
C ASN A 111 -2.12 -13.09 6.53
N LYS A 112 -1.08 -12.61 5.86
CA LYS A 112 -0.85 -11.19 5.60
C LYS A 112 -1.91 -10.63 4.65
N MET A 113 -2.30 -11.35 3.57
CA MET A 113 -3.40 -10.94 2.71
C MET A 113 -4.68 -10.75 3.51
N ASN A 114 -4.99 -11.66 4.42
CA ASN A 114 -6.20 -11.60 5.22
C ASN A 114 -6.15 -10.51 6.30
N LYS A 115 -5.07 -10.44 7.08
CA LYS A 115 -4.97 -9.55 8.26
C LYS A 115 -4.55 -8.12 7.92
N THR A 116 -3.67 -7.95 6.94
CA THR A 116 -3.09 -6.64 6.61
C THR A 116 -3.79 -5.99 5.42
N PHE A 117 -4.11 -6.77 4.40
CA PHE A 117 -4.74 -6.26 3.18
C PHE A 117 -6.25 -6.44 3.13
N GLY A 118 -6.86 -7.09 4.12
CA GLY A 118 -8.30 -7.20 4.24
C GLY A 118 -8.96 -8.10 3.20
N ALA A 119 -8.31 -9.17 2.77
CA ALA A 119 -8.82 -10.08 1.73
C ALA A 119 -10.10 -10.84 2.12
N ALA A 120 -10.63 -10.67 3.32
CA ALA A 120 -11.89 -11.23 3.80
C ALA A 120 -12.08 -12.75 3.51
N ILE A 121 -10.99 -13.53 3.59
CA ILE A 121 -11.02 -14.98 3.36
C ILE A 121 -11.51 -15.65 4.65
N PRO A 122 -12.57 -16.50 4.61
CA PRO A 122 -13.00 -17.25 5.76
C PRO A 122 -11.89 -18.16 6.31
N GLN A 123 -11.84 -18.34 7.63
CA GLN A 123 -10.78 -19.11 8.30
C GLN A 123 -10.57 -20.51 7.70
N GLU A 124 -11.67 -21.22 7.44
CA GLU A 124 -11.64 -22.56 6.83
C GLU A 124 -11.01 -22.52 5.44
N LYS A 125 -11.33 -21.52 4.63
CA LYS A 125 -10.80 -21.33 3.29
C LYS A 125 -9.33 -20.90 3.32
N THR A 126 -8.95 -20.09 4.29
CA THR A 126 -7.55 -19.69 4.52
C THR A 126 -6.67 -20.92 4.71
N GLN A 127 -7.09 -21.88 5.52
CA GLN A 127 -6.32 -23.11 5.74
C GLN A 127 -6.21 -23.99 4.49
N LYS A 128 -7.28 -24.13 3.72
CA LYS A 128 -7.26 -24.85 2.44
C LYS A 128 -6.31 -24.20 1.42
N ILE A 129 -6.35 -22.89 1.32
CA ILE A 129 -5.46 -22.15 0.43
C ILE A 129 -4.00 -22.35 0.85
N ILE A 130 -3.68 -22.27 2.15
CA ILE A 130 -2.33 -22.51 2.65
C ILE A 130 -1.86 -23.92 2.29
N GLN A 131 -2.68 -24.93 2.57
CA GLN A 131 -2.37 -26.33 2.25
C GLN A 131 -2.13 -26.54 0.75
N TYR A 132 -2.97 -25.96 -0.10
CA TYR A 132 -2.80 -26.03 -1.54
C TYR A 132 -1.47 -25.42 -2.00
N LEU A 133 -1.13 -24.22 -1.54
CA LEU A 133 0.12 -23.55 -1.90
C LEU A 133 1.35 -24.33 -1.41
N GLN A 134 1.29 -24.89 -0.21
CA GLN A 134 2.34 -25.73 0.34
C GLN A 134 2.49 -27.05 -0.42
N ALA A 135 1.39 -27.63 -0.89
CA ALA A 135 1.42 -28.88 -1.64
C ALA A 135 1.94 -28.73 -3.08
N HIS A 136 1.88 -27.55 -3.67
CA HIS A 136 2.16 -27.38 -5.09
C HIS A 136 3.23 -26.33 -5.43
N TYR A 137 3.58 -25.42 -4.52
CA TYR A 137 4.42 -24.26 -4.84
C TYR A 137 5.60 -24.03 -3.88
N THR A 138 6.03 -25.07 -3.15
CA THR A 138 7.28 -25.05 -2.36
C THR A 138 8.47 -25.51 -3.19
N ALA A 139 9.66 -25.43 -2.62
CA ALA A 139 10.88 -25.89 -3.28
C ALA A 139 10.85 -27.42 -3.58
N GLU A 140 10.16 -28.19 -2.73
CA GLU A 140 10.08 -29.64 -2.85
C GLU A 140 8.94 -30.09 -3.78
N THR A 141 7.87 -29.28 -3.89
CA THR A 141 6.63 -29.71 -4.55
C THR A 141 6.40 -29.09 -5.91
N ARG A 142 7.04 -27.95 -6.20
CA ARG A 142 6.90 -27.27 -7.47
C ARG A 142 7.56 -28.08 -8.59
N LYS A 143 6.74 -28.62 -9.48
CA LYS A 143 7.24 -29.22 -10.71
C LYS A 143 7.71 -28.11 -11.65
N GLN A 144 8.97 -28.16 -12.04
CA GLN A 144 9.55 -27.31 -13.08
C GLN A 144 9.03 -27.70 -14.45
#